data_705ed9705771f9ef419f9b6d7a36229e
#
_entry.id   705ed9705771f9ef419f9b6d7a36229e
#
_cell.length_a   1.000
_cell.length_b   1.000
_cell.length_c   1.000
_cell.angle_alpha   90.00
_cell.angle_beta   90.00
_cell.angle_gamma   90.00
#
_symmetry.space_group_name_H-M   'P 1'
#
loop_
_entity.id
_entity.type
_entity.pdbx_description
1 polymer ?
#
loop_
_entity_poly.entity_id
_entity_poly.type
_entity_poly.pdbx_seq_one_letter_code
_entity_poly.pdbx_strand_id
1 'polypeptide(L)'
;MVEEPEVAETLTLKKGAVSTVRGVFQSFSYVGPAADVAILLLGTVAFALIATPLAIIVAWLIYGLWMITPYEFSKYRTNAGSYYSYSAGATKNGALGPLSLVSWMGENLSGQSFGILGLAGFIFAISSYISGISYLWIVFAIIITVYMFILPYLGIKLSTEYMAITGIMELLVLVIGAVIIIIRLGSANSAAPFAFPSGGTVGSFFFGVVFSIVDFTGLGTVTTLSEEVKDSRKKIKRALVIAWVLAGVALIPASYALVLGWTNGGFGAITGYAGAPDPGLLVFQKYLGPVGFILLIIFTINSYFSYGVSKTNAVSRIWYSAARDQVIFPKFIGKLHPKNKTPSNAMALWLGISFVLDVILGLIYGPTNAGLILLTMAGIAIIAVHMVANTGLTLFSYNVLRKQGKSSILLHYIAPSTATIIGLVIIYETLASEISVYYSDPTSLNLAYLVIVIFSILWVIIGGTGMMAYYLIKKPHIAEKAGTFDAD
;
A
#
# COMPACT_ATOMS: atom_id res chain seq x y z
N MET A 1 -36.88 11.53 -27.90
CA MET A 1 -36.51 10.51 -26.90
C MET A 1 -35.48 9.56 -27.50
N VAL A 2 -34.25 10.01 -27.66
CA VAL A 2 -33.10 9.17 -28.10
C VAL A 2 -31.82 9.74 -27.53
N GLU A 3 -31.70 9.87 -26.18
CA GLU A 3 -30.44 10.38 -25.55
C GLU A 3 -29.96 9.53 -24.37
N GLU A 4 -30.65 8.43 -24.00
CA GLU A 4 -30.22 7.61 -22.86
C GLU A 4 -29.01 6.70 -23.09
N PRO A 5 -28.71 6.15 -24.30
CA PRO A 5 -27.56 5.26 -24.46
C PRO A 5 -26.19 5.95 -24.40
N GLU A 6 -26.10 7.20 -24.87
CA GLU A 6 -24.82 7.92 -24.96
C GLU A 6 -24.31 8.42 -23.59
N VAL A 7 -25.24 8.80 -22.70
CA VAL A 7 -24.91 9.24 -21.33
C VAL A 7 -24.48 8.05 -20.45
N ALA A 8 -25.08 6.87 -20.63
CA ALA A 8 -24.71 5.67 -19.87
C ALA A 8 -23.32 5.16 -20.25
N GLU A 9 -22.94 5.22 -21.52
CA GLU A 9 -21.63 4.76 -22.02
C GLU A 9 -20.46 5.67 -21.56
N THR A 10 -20.71 6.94 -21.30
CA THR A 10 -19.69 7.87 -20.78
C THR A 10 -19.37 7.68 -19.31
N LEU A 11 -20.23 7.01 -18.55
CA LEU A 11 -20.08 6.82 -17.09
C LEU A 11 -19.39 5.50 -16.70
N THR A 12 -19.00 4.64 -17.65
CA THR A 12 -18.40 3.34 -17.38
C THR A 12 -16.92 3.29 -17.73
N LEU A 13 -16.16 2.60 -16.92
CA LEU A 13 -14.74 2.28 -17.15
C LEU A 13 -14.60 1.28 -18.32
N LYS A 14 -13.42 1.19 -18.93
CA LYS A 14 -13.19 0.36 -20.12
C LYS A 14 -13.15 -1.13 -19.78
N LYS A 15 -14.29 -1.83 -19.88
CA LYS A 15 -14.42 -3.27 -19.59
C LYS A 15 -13.46 -4.11 -20.46
N GLY A 16 -12.78 -5.08 -19.84
CA GLY A 16 -11.88 -6.01 -20.53
C GLY A 16 -10.49 -5.45 -20.86
N ALA A 17 -10.16 -4.23 -20.41
CA ALA A 17 -8.85 -3.61 -20.66
C ALA A 17 -7.71 -4.24 -19.85
N VAL A 18 -8.01 -4.91 -18.72
CA VAL A 18 -7.03 -5.47 -17.80
C VAL A 18 -7.09 -6.99 -17.79
N SER A 19 -5.95 -7.64 -18.06
CA SER A 19 -5.78 -9.10 -17.94
C SER A 19 -5.43 -9.49 -16.50
N THR A 20 -5.52 -10.81 -16.17
CA THR A 20 -5.12 -11.30 -14.84
C THR A 20 -3.67 -10.94 -14.50
N VAL A 21 -2.73 -11.09 -15.44
CA VAL A 21 -1.30 -10.77 -15.23
C VAL A 21 -1.13 -9.29 -14.92
N ARG A 22 -1.76 -8.40 -15.70
CA ARG A 22 -1.73 -6.96 -15.43
C ARG A 22 -2.34 -6.61 -14.07
N GLY A 23 -3.42 -7.30 -13.67
CA GLY A 23 -4.02 -7.17 -12.35
C GLY A 23 -3.10 -7.62 -11.21
N VAL A 24 -2.35 -8.71 -11.40
CA VAL A 24 -1.32 -9.17 -10.45
C VAL A 24 -0.27 -8.09 -10.23
N PHE A 25 0.28 -7.55 -11.31
CA PHE A 25 1.34 -6.54 -11.21
C PHE A 25 0.81 -5.15 -10.83
N GLN A 26 -0.48 -4.86 -10.97
CA GLN A 26 -1.12 -3.72 -10.32
C GLN A 26 -0.94 -3.79 -8.79
N SER A 27 -1.19 -4.94 -8.18
CA SER A 27 -1.01 -5.13 -6.73
C SER A 27 0.46 -5.28 -6.34
N PHE A 28 1.25 -6.02 -7.09
CA PHE A 28 2.68 -6.23 -6.83
C PHE A 28 3.49 -4.92 -6.91
N SER A 29 3.23 -4.09 -7.92
CA SER A 29 3.89 -2.77 -8.05
C SER A 29 3.48 -1.78 -6.96
N TYR A 30 2.29 -1.93 -6.36
CA TYR A 30 1.89 -1.11 -5.22
C TYR A 30 2.71 -1.43 -3.95
N VAL A 31 3.22 -2.64 -3.82
CA VAL A 31 4.16 -3.01 -2.76
C VAL A 31 5.47 -2.23 -2.90
N GLY A 32 6.02 -2.15 -4.09
CA GLY A 32 7.31 -1.48 -4.35
C GLY A 32 8.53 -2.29 -3.90
N PRO A 33 8.63 -3.60 -4.27
CA PRO A 33 9.56 -4.52 -3.59
C PRO A 33 11.05 -4.16 -3.70
N ALA A 34 11.50 -3.53 -4.79
CA ALA A 34 12.91 -3.14 -4.89
C ALA A 34 13.23 -1.91 -4.03
N ALA A 35 12.26 -1.00 -3.83
CA ALA A 35 12.40 0.09 -2.88
C ALA A 35 12.44 -0.43 -1.44
N ASP A 36 11.62 -1.44 -1.11
CA ASP A 36 11.65 -2.13 0.18
C ASP A 36 13.03 -2.75 0.44
N VAL A 37 13.53 -3.55 -0.52
CA VAL A 37 14.84 -4.21 -0.42
C VAL A 37 16.00 -3.23 -0.32
N ALA A 38 15.93 -2.09 -1.01
CA ALA A 38 16.98 -1.08 -0.97
C ALA A 38 16.98 -0.30 0.36
N ILE A 39 15.78 0.08 0.86
CA ILE A 39 15.63 1.09 1.92
C ILE A 39 14.65 0.68 3.03
N LEU A 40 13.40 0.27 2.71
CA LEU A 40 12.33 0.17 3.72
C LEU A 40 12.56 -0.93 4.75
N LEU A 41 13.28 -2.01 4.41
CA LEU A 41 13.66 -3.03 5.39
C LEU A 41 14.47 -2.48 6.57
N LEU A 42 14.94 -1.20 6.50
CA LEU A 42 15.60 -0.52 7.62
C LEU A 42 14.76 -0.58 8.90
N GLY A 43 13.48 -0.28 8.83
CA GLY A 43 12.57 -0.31 9.98
C GLY A 43 12.45 -1.72 10.57
N THR A 44 12.27 -2.72 9.73
CA THR A 44 12.20 -4.12 10.18
C THR A 44 13.51 -4.58 10.81
N VAL A 45 14.66 -4.30 10.15
CA VAL A 45 15.98 -4.73 10.67
C VAL A 45 16.34 -4.02 11.97
N ALA A 46 15.96 -2.74 12.13
CA ALA A 46 16.24 -1.99 13.36
C ALA A 46 15.69 -2.69 14.62
N PHE A 47 14.56 -3.37 14.50
CA PHE A 47 13.87 -4.00 15.62
C PHE A 47 13.95 -5.53 15.64
N ALA A 48 13.81 -6.20 14.50
CA ALA A 48 13.88 -7.65 14.40
C ALA A 48 15.32 -8.17 14.27
N LEU A 49 16.29 -7.31 13.94
CA LEU A 49 17.70 -7.63 13.79
C LEU A 49 17.91 -8.83 12.85
N ILE A 50 18.63 -9.86 13.31
CA ILE A 50 18.84 -11.10 12.56
C ILE A 50 17.54 -11.83 12.24
N ALA A 51 16.51 -11.72 13.10
CA ALA A 51 15.20 -12.36 12.89
C ALA A 51 14.31 -11.64 11.85
N THR A 52 14.82 -10.67 11.11
CA THR A 52 14.08 -9.94 10.05
C THR A 52 13.37 -10.87 9.06
N PRO A 53 13.98 -11.96 8.51
CA PRO A 53 13.27 -12.87 7.62
C PRO A 53 12.05 -13.54 8.27
N LEU A 54 12.14 -13.89 9.55
CA LEU A 54 11.00 -14.41 10.30
C LEU A 54 9.92 -13.34 10.51
N ALA A 55 10.30 -12.09 10.79
CA ALA A 55 9.36 -10.98 10.91
C ALA A 55 8.60 -10.74 9.60
N ILE A 56 9.30 -10.77 8.45
CA ILE A 56 8.68 -10.67 7.11
C ILE A 56 7.72 -11.85 6.86
N ILE A 57 8.07 -13.09 7.22
CA ILE A 57 7.16 -14.25 7.08
C ILE A 57 5.89 -14.04 7.92
N VAL A 58 6.05 -13.63 9.19
CA VAL A 58 4.90 -13.39 10.07
C VAL A 58 4.01 -12.29 9.52
N ALA A 59 4.59 -11.17 9.04
CA ALA A 59 3.86 -10.07 8.42
C ALA A 59 3.14 -10.52 7.12
N TRP A 60 3.80 -11.30 6.28
CA TRP A 60 3.21 -11.88 5.07
C TRP A 60 2.00 -12.76 5.37
N LEU A 61 2.07 -13.59 6.42
CA LEU A 61 0.94 -14.43 6.87
C LEU A 61 -0.21 -13.58 7.43
N ILE A 62 0.10 -12.56 8.23
CA ILE A 62 -0.90 -11.61 8.75
C ILE A 62 -1.59 -10.88 7.60
N TYR A 63 -0.82 -10.40 6.63
CA TYR A 63 -1.38 -9.74 5.47
C TYR A 63 -2.22 -10.69 4.61
N GLY A 64 -1.82 -11.96 4.49
CA GLY A 64 -2.61 -13.02 3.87
C GLY A 64 -3.97 -13.21 4.55
N LEU A 65 -4.03 -13.10 5.88
CA LEU A 65 -5.28 -13.13 6.64
C LEU A 65 -6.18 -11.91 6.29
N TRP A 66 -5.60 -10.71 6.15
CA TRP A 66 -6.33 -9.52 5.69
C TRP A 66 -6.83 -9.65 4.25
N MET A 67 -6.12 -10.36 3.38
CA MET A 67 -6.51 -10.59 1.98
C MET A 67 -7.76 -11.49 1.83
N ILE A 68 -8.17 -12.22 2.87
CA ILE A 68 -9.41 -13.01 2.84
C ILE A 68 -10.62 -12.12 2.56
N THR A 69 -10.66 -10.92 3.15
CA THR A 69 -11.79 -10.00 3.00
C THR A 69 -12.01 -9.54 1.54
N PRO A 70 -11.02 -8.94 0.83
CA PRO A 70 -11.22 -8.59 -0.58
C PRO A 70 -11.39 -9.82 -1.48
N TYR A 71 -10.79 -10.96 -1.15
CA TYR A 71 -10.99 -12.22 -1.86
C TYR A 71 -12.45 -12.69 -1.77
N GLU A 72 -13.05 -12.69 -0.58
CA GLU A 72 -14.45 -13.09 -0.39
C GLU A 72 -15.41 -12.11 -1.05
N PHE A 73 -15.24 -10.79 -0.87
CA PHE A 73 -16.10 -9.79 -1.50
C PHE A 73 -16.01 -9.82 -3.04
N SER A 74 -14.85 -10.09 -3.61
CA SER A 74 -14.69 -10.15 -5.07
C SER A 74 -15.47 -11.29 -5.74
N LYS A 75 -16.00 -12.26 -4.97
CA LYS A 75 -16.92 -13.29 -5.48
C LYS A 75 -18.31 -12.74 -5.79
N TYR A 76 -18.68 -11.63 -5.13
CA TYR A 76 -20.06 -11.13 -5.12
C TYR A 76 -20.19 -9.71 -5.66
N ARG A 77 -19.10 -8.95 -5.77
CA ARG A 77 -19.11 -7.53 -6.12
C ARG A 77 -18.04 -7.18 -7.15
N THR A 78 -18.47 -6.47 -8.20
CA THR A 78 -17.61 -5.91 -9.25
C THR A 78 -17.79 -4.41 -9.27
N ASN A 79 -16.98 -3.71 -8.44
CA ASN A 79 -17.06 -2.26 -8.23
C ASN A 79 -15.68 -1.67 -8.02
N ALA A 80 -15.35 -0.59 -8.74
CA ALA A 80 -14.07 0.11 -8.70
C ALA A 80 -13.77 0.79 -7.34
N GLY A 81 -14.78 0.98 -6.50
CA GLY A 81 -14.64 1.50 -5.15
C GLY A 81 -13.96 0.54 -4.17
N SER A 82 -13.77 -0.75 -4.56
CA SER A 82 -13.03 -1.73 -3.74
C SER A 82 -13.58 -1.79 -2.29
N TYR A 83 -12.70 -1.71 -1.28
CA TYR A 83 -13.07 -1.77 0.14
C TYR A 83 -14.14 -0.74 0.55
N TYR A 84 -14.16 0.46 -0.07
CA TYR A 84 -15.23 1.44 0.12
C TYR A 84 -16.59 0.83 -0.24
N SER A 85 -16.70 0.32 -1.46
CA SER A 85 -17.96 -0.25 -1.96
C SER A 85 -18.32 -1.56 -1.26
N TYR A 86 -17.34 -2.37 -0.87
CA TYR A 86 -17.56 -3.59 -0.09
C TYR A 86 -18.16 -3.27 1.28
N SER A 87 -17.58 -2.29 1.98
CA SER A 87 -18.06 -1.84 3.29
C SER A 87 -19.45 -1.21 3.19
N ALA A 88 -19.68 -0.34 2.19
CA ALA A 88 -20.98 0.28 1.97
C ALA A 88 -22.06 -0.78 1.69
N GLY A 89 -21.80 -1.70 0.77
CA GLY A 89 -22.74 -2.75 0.39
C GLY A 89 -22.92 -3.87 1.44
N ALA A 90 -22.18 -3.84 2.55
CA ALA A 90 -22.30 -4.83 3.62
C ALA A 90 -23.51 -4.63 4.52
N THR A 91 -24.03 -3.41 4.59
CA THR A 91 -25.20 -3.02 5.38
C THR A 91 -26.29 -2.43 4.51
N LYS A 92 -27.57 -2.65 4.87
CA LYS A 92 -28.70 -2.13 4.09
C LYS A 92 -28.71 -0.60 3.99
N ASN A 93 -28.24 0.07 5.02
CA ASN A 93 -28.22 1.53 5.11
C ASN A 93 -26.90 2.15 4.64
N GLY A 94 -25.95 1.36 4.08
CA GLY A 94 -24.67 1.84 3.60
C GLY A 94 -23.73 2.47 4.62
N ALA A 95 -24.02 2.26 5.92
CA ALA A 95 -23.37 2.97 7.04
C ALA A 95 -21.85 2.94 7.02
N LEU A 96 -21.24 1.80 6.68
CA LEU A 96 -19.80 1.62 6.68
C LEU A 96 -19.09 2.28 5.48
N GLY A 97 -19.82 2.69 4.44
CA GLY A 97 -19.24 3.31 3.25
C GLY A 97 -18.49 4.60 3.54
N PRO A 98 -19.15 5.65 4.12
CA PRO A 98 -18.47 6.89 4.47
C PRO A 98 -17.30 6.71 5.44
N LEU A 99 -17.43 5.84 6.44
CA LEU A 99 -16.34 5.50 7.37
C LEU A 99 -15.14 4.89 6.63
N SER A 100 -15.37 3.90 5.76
CA SER A 100 -14.33 3.28 4.95
C SER A 100 -13.68 4.29 4.01
N LEU A 101 -14.46 5.19 3.39
CA LEU A 101 -13.93 6.19 2.47
C LEU A 101 -13.03 7.21 3.19
N VAL A 102 -13.40 7.68 4.38
CA VAL A 102 -12.57 8.60 5.19
C VAL A 102 -11.28 7.91 5.61
N SER A 103 -11.32 6.63 6.01
CA SER A 103 -10.12 5.84 6.29
C SER A 103 -9.22 5.75 5.05
N TRP A 104 -9.78 5.45 3.86
CA TRP A 104 -9.07 5.47 2.59
C TRP A 104 -8.48 6.85 2.25
N MET A 105 -9.19 7.94 2.51
CA MET A 105 -8.65 9.28 2.24
C MET A 105 -7.39 9.55 3.07
N GLY A 106 -7.33 9.09 4.31
CA GLY A 106 -6.13 9.16 5.14
C GLY A 106 -4.94 8.44 4.48
N GLU A 107 -5.13 7.19 4.07
CA GLU A 107 -4.10 6.40 3.37
C GLU A 107 -3.78 6.99 1.99
N ASN A 108 -4.78 7.37 1.22
CA ASN A 108 -4.59 7.86 -0.12
C ASN A 108 -3.76 9.15 -0.16
N LEU A 109 -4.04 10.10 0.71
CA LEU A 109 -3.36 11.40 0.73
C LEU A 109 -1.93 11.28 1.27
N SER A 110 -1.73 10.51 2.33
CA SER A 110 -0.43 10.41 2.99
C SER A 110 0.49 9.35 2.35
N GLY A 111 -0.04 8.22 1.93
CA GLY A 111 0.79 7.15 1.38
C GLY A 111 1.42 7.46 0.01
N GLN A 112 0.97 8.52 -0.70
CA GLN A 112 1.63 8.92 -1.95
C GLN A 112 3.01 9.53 -1.71
N SER A 113 3.27 10.02 -0.52
CA SER A 113 4.58 10.53 -0.12
C SER A 113 5.70 9.50 -0.27
N PHE A 114 5.41 8.20 -0.13
CA PHE A 114 6.39 7.16 -0.45
C PHE A 114 6.86 7.26 -1.90
N GLY A 115 5.93 7.39 -2.87
CA GLY A 115 6.28 7.55 -4.27
C GLY A 115 6.97 8.89 -4.57
N ILE A 116 6.47 10.00 -4.03
CA ILE A 116 6.96 11.35 -4.39
C ILE A 116 8.20 11.70 -3.56
N LEU A 117 8.09 11.73 -2.24
CA LEU A 117 9.20 12.14 -1.36
C LEU A 117 10.25 11.03 -1.22
N GLY A 118 9.85 9.77 -1.19
CA GLY A 118 10.77 8.63 -1.13
C GLY A 118 11.70 8.61 -2.33
N LEU A 119 11.17 8.73 -3.55
CA LEU A 119 11.99 8.77 -4.76
C LEU A 119 12.81 10.07 -4.85
N ALA A 120 12.21 11.23 -4.56
CA ALA A 120 12.93 12.49 -4.59
C ALA A 120 14.09 12.50 -3.58
N GLY A 121 13.89 11.99 -2.38
CA GLY A 121 14.91 11.82 -1.36
C GLY A 121 15.99 10.82 -1.76
N PHE A 122 15.61 9.69 -2.33
CA PHE A 122 16.55 8.68 -2.82
C PHE A 122 17.45 9.22 -3.93
N ILE A 123 16.88 9.87 -4.96
CA ILE A 123 17.68 10.49 -6.04
C ILE A 123 18.59 11.57 -5.47
N PHE A 124 18.11 12.37 -4.53
CA PHE A 124 18.89 13.41 -3.88
C PHE A 124 20.07 12.82 -3.07
N ALA A 125 19.84 11.73 -2.34
CA ALA A 125 20.87 11.06 -1.54
C ALA A 125 21.97 10.41 -2.39
N ILE A 126 21.60 9.72 -3.49
CA ILE A 126 22.60 9.07 -4.36
C ILE A 126 23.38 10.06 -5.25
N SER A 127 22.88 11.28 -5.42
CA SER A 127 23.54 12.31 -6.24
C SER A 127 24.33 13.30 -5.38
N SER A 128 25.43 12.84 -4.77
CA SER A 128 26.26 13.65 -3.90
C SER A 128 26.77 14.95 -4.54
N TYR A 129 26.91 14.98 -5.87
CA TYR A 129 27.29 16.18 -6.64
C TYR A 129 26.20 17.27 -6.67
N ILE A 130 24.94 16.91 -6.42
CA ILE A 130 23.79 17.81 -6.47
C ILE A 130 23.36 18.23 -5.05
N SER A 131 23.92 17.62 -4.02
CA SER A 131 23.57 17.84 -2.60
C SER A 131 23.78 19.26 -2.10
N GLY A 132 24.54 20.10 -2.84
CA GLY A 132 24.71 21.53 -2.52
C GLY A 132 23.49 22.41 -2.79
N ILE A 133 22.45 21.89 -3.49
CA ILE A 133 21.21 22.62 -3.82
C ILE A 133 20.05 22.10 -2.95
N SER A 134 19.85 22.73 -1.80
CA SER A 134 18.94 22.28 -0.74
C SER A 134 17.51 21.98 -1.17
N TYR A 135 17.00 22.65 -2.20
CA TYR A 135 15.60 22.50 -2.66
C TYR A 135 15.46 21.71 -3.97
N LEU A 136 16.52 21.11 -4.47
CA LEU A 136 16.48 20.37 -5.75
C LEU A 136 15.50 19.18 -5.71
N TRP A 137 15.28 18.60 -4.53
CA TRP A 137 14.28 17.55 -4.33
C TRP A 137 12.86 17.97 -4.76
N ILE A 138 12.51 19.27 -4.67
CA ILE A 138 11.19 19.77 -5.12
C ILE A 138 11.04 19.61 -6.63
N VAL A 139 12.10 19.86 -7.38
CA VAL A 139 12.11 19.68 -8.85
C VAL A 139 11.88 18.20 -9.18
N PHE A 140 12.53 17.29 -8.46
CA PHE A 140 12.30 15.86 -8.63
C PHE A 140 10.86 15.49 -8.24
N ALA A 141 10.34 16.00 -7.13
CA ALA A 141 8.97 15.75 -6.70
C ALA A 141 7.94 16.20 -7.76
N ILE A 142 8.16 17.35 -8.42
CA ILE A 142 7.31 17.82 -9.53
C ILE A 142 7.37 16.82 -10.71
N ILE A 143 8.57 16.46 -11.17
CA ILE A 143 8.77 15.55 -12.30
C ILE A 143 8.10 14.20 -12.03
N ILE A 144 8.29 13.66 -10.83
CA ILE A 144 7.71 12.40 -10.37
C ILE A 144 6.18 12.47 -10.36
N THR A 145 5.62 13.53 -9.79
CA THR A 145 4.15 13.73 -9.72
C THR A 145 3.53 13.82 -11.11
N VAL A 146 4.18 14.56 -12.03
CA VAL A 146 3.75 14.67 -13.42
C VAL A 146 3.80 13.30 -14.13
N TYR A 147 4.86 12.53 -13.93
CA TYR A 147 4.97 11.17 -14.48
C TYR A 147 3.87 10.25 -13.95
N MET A 148 3.62 10.28 -12.64
CA MET A 148 2.58 9.48 -11.98
C MET A 148 1.16 9.85 -12.43
N PHE A 149 0.96 11.07 -12.93
CA PHE A 149 -0.28 11.50 -13.56
C PHE A 149 -0.38 11.02 -15.01
N ILE A 150 0.64 11.29 -15.82
CA ILE A 150 0.60 11.10 -17.28
C ILE A 150 0.32 9.65 -17.65
N LEU A 151 1.02 8.69 -17.08
CA LEU A 151 0.93 7.30 -17.50
C LEU A 151 -0.47 6.68 -17.24
N PRO A 152 -1.09 6.83 -16.04
CA PRO A 152 -2.48 6.45 -15.82
C PRO A 152 -3.49 7.24 -16.65
N TYR A 153 -3.23 8.53 -16.90
CA TYR A 153 -4.09 9.38 -17.74
C TYR A 153 -4.19 8.86 -19.17
N LEU A 154 -3.09 8.39 -19.75
CA LEU A 154 -3.05 7.82 -21.11
C LEU A 154 -3.85 6.52 -21.25
N GLY A 155 -4.16 5.85 -20.16
CA GLY A 155 -5.08 4.72 -20.11
C GLY A 155 -4.60 3.54 -19.26
N ILE A 156 -5.58 2.83 -18.72
CA ILE A 156 -5.32 1.69 -17.81
C ILE A 156 -4.54 0.55 -18.49
N LYS A 157 -4.75 0.33 -19.79
CA LYS A 157 -4.03 -0.71 -20.53
C LYS A 157 -2.52 -0.43 -20.52
N LEU A 158 -2.13 0.80 -20.84
CA LEU A 158 -0.73 1.21 -20.95
C LEU A 158 -0.07 1.18 -19.56
N SER A 159 -0.70 1.77 -18.55
CA SER A 159 -0.14 1.81 -17.20
C SER A 159 0.02 0.42 -16.57
N THR A 160 -0.95 -0.47 -16.76
CA THR A 160 -0.86 -1.85 -16.23
C THR A 160 0.09 -2.74 -17.04
N GLU A 161 0.30 -2.45 -18.33
CA GLU A 161 1.29 -3.12 -19.17
C GLU A 161 2.73 -2.75 -18.75
N TYR A 162 2.97 -1.46 -18.53
CA TYR A 162 4.22 -0.97 -17.94
C TYR A 162 4.53 -1.70 -16.63
N MET A 163 3.60 -1.70 -15.67
CA MET A 163 3.77 -2.38 -14.39
C MET A 163 4.00 -3.90 -14.54
N ALA A 164 3.35 -4.55 -15.50
CA ALA A 164 3.55 -5.99 -15.73
C ALA A 164 4.96 -6.29 -16.24
N ILE A 165 5.46 -5.51 -17.20
CA ILE A 165 6.80 -5.70 -17.76
C ILE A 165 7.87 -5.39 -16.71
N THR A 166 7.82 -4.21 -16.12
CA THR A 166 8.83 -3.78 -15.15
C THR A 166 8.77 -4.55 -13.85
N GLY A 167 7.57 -4.94 -13.39
CA GLY A 167 7.41 -5.75 -12.18
C GLY A 167 7.91 -7.20 -12.34
N ILE A 168 7.78 -7.80 -13.54
CA ILE A 168 8.43 -9.10 -13.82
C ILE A 168 9.95 -8.96 -13.74
N MET A 169 10.51 -7.93 -14.37
CA MET A 169 11.96 -7.70 -14.35
C MET A 169 12.45 -7.42 -12.92
N GLU A 170 11.73 -6.61 -12.17
CA GLU A 170 12.01 -6.31 -10.76
C GLU A 170 12.03 -7.58 -9.90
N LEU A 171 10.99 -8.41 -10.02
CA LEU A 171 10.91 -9.71 -9.33
C LEU A 171 12.11 -10.59 -9.67
N LEU A 172 12.49 -10.68 -10.95
CA LEU A 172 13.63 -11.47 -11.37
C LEU A 172 14.95 -10.94 -10.77
N VAL A 173 15.18 -9.63 -10.77
CA VAL A 173 16.39 -9.03 -10.19
C VAL A 173 16.47 -9.31 -8.69
N LEU A 174 15.37 -9.19 -7.96
CA LEU A 174 15.35 -9.44 -6.51
C LEU A 174 15.57 -10.91 -6.19
N VAL A 175 14.85 -11.81 -6.87
CA VAL A 175 14.96 -13.26 -6.61
C VAL A 175 16.33 -13.78 -7.04
N ILE A 176 16.79 -13.44 -8.24
CA ILE A 176 18.12 -13.88 -8.73
C ILE A 176 19.22 -13.27 -7.86
N GLY A 177 19.10 -11.99 -7.49
CA GLY A 177 20.04 -11.32 -6.59
C GLY A 177 20.14 -12.02 -5.23
N ALA A 178 18.99 -12.30 -4.62
CA ALA A 178 18.93 -13.03 -3.35
C ALA A 178 19.55 -14.43 -3.46
N VAL A 179 19.21 -15.18 -4.51
CA VAL A 179 19.79 -16.53 -4.75
C VAL A 179 21.30 -16.48 -4.93
N ILE A 180 21.84 -15.53 -5.70
CA ILE A 180 23.29 -15.37 -5.87
C ILE A 180 23.96 -15.05 -4.53
N ILE A 181 23.38 -14.15 -3.72
CA ILE A 181 23.93 -13.81 -2.39
C ILE A 181 23.92 -15.07 -1.50
N ILE A 182 22.82 -15.82 -1.44
CA ILE A 182 22.70 -17.05 -0.66
C ILE A 182 23.73 -18.09 -1.10
N ILE A 183 23.94 -18.28 -2.39
CA ILE A 183 24.96 -19.20 -2.91
C ILE A 183 26.38 -18.73 -2.49
N ARG A 184 26.66 -17.44 -2.59
CA ARG A 184 27.98 -16.87 -2.25
C ARG A 184 28.28 -16.84 -0.74
N LEU A 185 27.25 -16.87 0.09
CA LEU A 185 27.40 -17.05 1.53
C LEU A 185 27.95 -18.46 1.89
N GLY A 186 27.70 -19.47 1.07
CA GLY A 186 28.24 -20.83 1.28
C GLY A 186 27.98 -21.35 2.70
N SER A 187 29.04 -21.66 3.45
CA SER A 187 28.97 -22.15 4.83
C SER A 187 28.49 -21.08 5.85
N ALA A 188 28.43 -19.80 5.48
CA ALA A 188 27.88 -18.74 6.33
C ALA A 188 26.34 -18.71 6.33
N ASN A 189 25.69 -19.51 5.49
CA ASN A 189 24.25 -19.71 5.58
C ASN A 189 23.87 -20.32 6.93
N SER A 190 22.80 -19.84 7.54
CA SER A 190 22.39 -20.22 8.88
C SER A 190 20.87 -20.20 9.01
N ALA A 191 20.34 -21.06 9.89
CA ALA A 191 18.93 -21.02 10.30
C ALA A 191 18.63 -19.94 11.35
N ALA A 192 19.65 -19.27 11.89
CA ALA A 192 19.49 -18.24 12.93
C ALA A 192 18.47 -17.13 12.56
N PRO A 193 18.35 -16.67 11.29
CA PRO A 193 17.33 -15.70 10.90
C PRO A 193 15.88 -16.16 11.06
N PHE A 194 15.64 -17.45 11.23
CA PHE A 194 14.31 -18.02 11.46
C PHE A 194 14.10 -18.47 12.92
N ALA A 195 15.08 -18.24 13.80
CA ALA A 195 14.95 -18.49 15.22
C ALA A 195 14.31 -17.31 15.95
N PHE A 196 13.49 -17.59 16.97
CA PHE A 196 12.75 -16.58 17.72
C PHE A 196 13.12 -16.53 19.20
N PRO A 197 13.36 -15.34 19.78
CA PRO A 197 13.79 -14.09 19.14
C PRO A 197 15.30 -14.15 18.89
N SER A 198 15.77 -13.90 17.67
CA SER A 198 17.19 -13.97 17.35
C SER A 198 17.83 -12.57 17.47
N GLY A 199 18.66 -12.39 18.49
CA GLY A 199 19.45 -11.18 18.72
C GLY A 199 18.70 -10.01 19.38
N GLY A 200 17.40 -10.14 19.70
CA GLY A 200 16.57 -9.10 20.30
C GLY A 200 15.63 -9.61 21.40
N THR A 201 14.73 -8.74 21.86
CA THR A 201 13.63 -9.11 22.77
C THR A 201 12.38 -9.52 21.98
N VAL A 202 11.44 -10.22 22.65
CA VAL A 202 10.14 -10.57 22.08
C VAL A 202 9.37 -9.32 21.60
N GLY A 203 9.35 -8.28 22.42
CA GLY A 203 8.70 -7.01 22.07
C GLY A 203 9.32 -6.34 20.86
N SER A 204 10.66 -6.26 20.81
CA SER A 204 11.40 -5.71 19.68
C SER A 204 11.11 -6.49 18.39
N PHE A 205 11.06 -7.82 18.44
CA PHE A 205 10.71 -8.63 17.27
C PHE A 205 9.32 -8.30 16.74
N PHE A 206 8.29 -8.27 17.61
CA PHE A 206 6.92 -7.93 17.16
C PHE A 206 6.82 -6.50 16.64
N PHE A 207 7.61 -5.58 17.18
CA PHE A 207 7.70 -4.23 16.62
C PHE A 207 8.27 -4.24 15.19
N GLY A 208 9.29 -5.06 14.92
CA GLY A 208 9.78 -5.31 13.57
C GLY A 208 8.71 -5.91 12.64
N VAL A 209 7.82 -6.78 13.15
CA VAL A 209 6.67 -7.31 12.38
C VAL A 209 5.71 -6.18 11.99
N VAL A 210 5.50 -5.19 12.87
CA VAL A 210 4.65 -4.01 12.56
C VAL A 210 5.18 -3.26 11.34
N PHE A 211 6.49 -2.98 11.29
CA PHE A 211 7.12 -2.38 10.11
C PHE A 211 6.98 -3.26 8.87
N SER A 212 7.24 -4.56 9.01
CA SER A 212 7.13 -5.52 7.90
C SER A 212 5.72 -5.61 7.29
N ILE A 213 4.67 -5.33 8.04
CA ILE A 213 3.30 -5.31 7.52
C ILE A 213 3.11 -4.19 6.48
N VAL A 214 3.77 -3.05 6.67
CA VAL A 214 3.71 -1.93 5.73
C VAL A 214 4.28 -2.32 4.37
N ASP A 215 5.32 -3.17 4.33
CA ASP A 215 5.96 -3.67 3.11
C ASP A 215 4.99 -4.49 2.22
N PHE A 216 3.88 -4.98 2.75
CA PHE A 216 2.84 -5.71 1.99
C PHE A 216 1.63 -4.86 1.64
N THR A 217 1.64 -3.55 1.98
CA THR A 217 0.50 -2.65 1.70
C THR A 217 0.22 -2.58 0.20
N GLY A 218 -1.06 -2.65 -0.15
CA GLY A 218 -1.49 -2.51 -1.55
C GLY A 218 -1.79 -3.80 -2.29
N LEU A 219 -1.51 -4.98 -1.73
CA LEU A 219 -1.81 -6.27 -2.37
C LEU A 219 -3.30 -6.43 -2.75
N GLY A 220 -4.21 -5.73 -2.06
CA GLY A 220 -5.64 -5.71 -2.37
C GLY A 220 -6.05 -4.80 -3.52
N THR A 221 -5.16 -3.96 -4.06
CA THR A 221 -5.53 -2.88 -4.99
C THR A 221 -6.00 -3.32 -6.37
N VAL A 222 -5.72 -4.54 -6.79
CA VAL A 222 -6.32 -5.09 -8.02
C VAL A 222 -7.86 -5.05 -7.99
N THR A 223 -8.48 -5.06 -6.82
CA THR A 223 -9.94 -4.97 -6.68
C THR A 223 -10.51 -3.65 -7.19
N THR A 224 -9.73 -2.57 -7.20
CA THR A 224 -10.14 -1.28 -7.77
C THR A 224 -10.28 -1.31 -9.28
N LEU A 225 -9.65 -2.29 -9.95
CA LEU A 225 -9.74 -2.51 -11.39
C LEU A 225 -10.85 -3.49 -11.78
N SER A 226 -11.69 -3.90 -10.84
CA SER A 226 -12.69 -4.96 -11.07
C SER A 226 -13.65 -4.66 -12.23
N GLU A 227 -14.06 -3.41 -12.43
CA GLU A 227 -14.93 -2.98 -13.55
C GLU A 227 -14.23 -3.07 -14.93
N GLU A 228 -12.87 -3.06 -14.94
CA GLU A 228 -12.06 -3.09 -16.17
C GLU A 228 -11.53 -4.50 -16.52
N VAL A 229 -11.79 -5.49 -15.67
CA VAL A 229 -11.39 -6.89 -15.86
C VAL A 229 -12.59 -7.69 -16.40
N LYS A 230 -12.42 -8.38 -17.53
CA LYS A 230 -13.42 -9.36 -18.02
C LYS A 230 -13.42 -10.58 -17.10
N ASP A 231 -14.60 -11.13 -16.78
CA ASP A 231 -14.79 -12.23 -15.80
C ASP A 231 -14.18 -11.88 -14.42
N SER A 232 -14.49 -10.68 -13.95
CA SER A 232 -13.90 -10.04 -12.77
C SER A 232 -13.94 -10.93 -11.54
N ARG A 233 -15.12 -11.48 -11.19
CA ARG A 233 -15.33 -12.33 -10.00
C ARG A 233 -14.41 -13.56 -9.93
N LYS A 234 -13.87 -14.02 -11.06
CA LYS A 234 -12.91 -15.13 -11.11
C LYS A 234 -11.47 -14.65 -11.18
N LYS A 235 -11.18 -13.63 -12.01
CA LYS A 235 -9.82 -13.17 -12.29
C LYS A 235 -9.23 -12.34 -11.16
N ILE A 236 -10.03 -11.49 -10.50
CA ILE A 236 -9.58 -10.70 -9.35
C ILE A 236 -9.11 -11.62 -8.22
N LYS A 237 -9.88 -12.65 -7.86
CA LYS A 237 -9.46 -13.62 -6.83
C LYS A 237 -8.12 -14.27 -7.13
N ARG A 238 -7.89 -14.66 -8.38
CA ARG A 238 -6.63 -15.26 -8.82
C ARG A 238 -5.49 -14.24 -8.73
N ALA A 239 -5.74 -13.00 -9.17
CA ALA A 239 -4.75 -11.95 -9.11
C ALA A 239 -4.35 -11.62 -7.66
N LEU A 240 -5.30 -11.56 -6.72
CA LEU A 240 -5.04 -11.36 -5.30
C LEU A 240 -4.09 -12.41 -4.72
N VAL A 241 -4.40 -13.70 -4.94
CA VAL A 241 -3.57 -14.80 -4.42
C VAL A 241 -2.18 -14.80 -5.06
N ILE A 242 -2.10 -14.63 -6.39
CA ILE A 242 -0.81 -14.63 -7.08
C ILE A 242 0.05 -13.44 -6.62
N ALA A 243 -0.52 -12.24 -6.49
CA ALA A 243 0.20 -11.07 -6.02
C ALA A 243 0.75 -11.27 -4.60
N TRP A 244 -0.04 -11.83 -3.69
CA TRP A 244 0.39 -12.17 -2.33
C TRP A 244 1.54 -13.17 -2.32
N VAL A 245 1.45 -14.25 -3.11
CA VAL A 245 2.55 -15.23 -3.24
C VAL A 245 3.81 -14.59 -3.81
N LEU A 246 3.69 -13.78 -4.88
CA LEU A 246 4.84 -13.12 -5.50
C LEU A 246 5.53 -12.13 -4.57
N ALA A 247 4.78 -11.38 -3.74
CA ALA A 247 5.37 -10.51 -2.73
C ALA A 247 6.19 -11.29 -1.70
N GLY A 248 5.68 -12.43 -1.22
CA GLY A 248 6.44 -13.32 -0.34
C GLY A 248 7.71 -13.88 -1.01
N VAL A 249 7.59 -14.31 -2.28
CA VAL A 249 8.72 -14.81 -3.09
C VAL A 249 9.80 -13.74 -3.31
N ALA A 250 9.40 -12.46 -3.43
CA ALA A 250 10.34 -11.36 -3.57
C ALA A 250 11.03 -11.01 -2.25
N LEU A 251 10.25 -10.79 -1.18
CA LEU A 251 10.75 -10.16 0.05
C LEU A 251 11.38 -11.16 1.04
N ILE A 252 10.85 -12.38 1.16
CA ILE A 252 11.38 -13.36 2.13
C ILE A 252 12.83 -13.77 1.82
N PRO A 253 13.17 -14.25 0.61
CA PRO A 253 14.57 -14.61 0.31
C PRO A 253 15.46 -13.38 0.25
N ALA A 254 14.95 -12.20 -0.19
CA ALA A 254 15.72 -10.96 -0.20
C ALA A 254 16.10 -10.55 1.22
N SER A 255 15.17 -10.54 2.17
CA SER A 255 15.46 -10.20 3.58
C SER A 255 16.50 -11.14 4.20
N TYR A 256 16.42 -12.43 3.92
CA TYR A 256 17.43 -13.41 4.36
C TYR A 256 18.81 -13.10 3.77
N ALA A 257 18.86 -12.88 2.46
CA ALA A 257 20.10 -12.56 1.75
C ALA A 257 20.75 -11.28 2.28
N LEU A 258 19.94 -10.23 2.54
CA LEU A 258 20.41 -8.96 3.04
C LEU A 258 20.98 -9.06 4.47
N VAL A 259 20.25 -9.71 5.37
CA VAL A 259 20.68 -9.83 6.78
C VAL A 259 21.96 -10.63 6.92
N LEU A 260 22.03 -11.81 6.29
CA LEU A 260 23.24 -12.62 6.32
C LEU A 260 24.36 -12.04 5.44
N GLY A 261 24.00 -11.43 4.31
CA GLY A 261 24.96 -10.73 3.45
C GLY A 261 25.61 -9.56 4.17
N TRP A 262 24.88 -8.83 5.00
CA TRP A 262 25.43 -7.76 5.83
C TRP A 262 26.38 -8.30 6.90
N THR A 263 25.91 -9.21 7.73
CA THR A 263 26.68 -9.73 8.86
C THR A 263 27.95 -10.47 8.44
N ASN A 264 27.95 -11.10 7.27
CA ASN A 264 29.09 -11.85 6.74
C ASN A 264 29.86 -11.10 5.63
N GLY A 265 29.37 -9.93 5.18
CA GLY A 265 29.98 -9.11 4.15
C GLY A 265 31.09 -8.18 4.61
N GLY A 266 31.38 -8.13 5.91
CA GLY A 266 32.37 -7.21 6.48
C GLY A 266 31.82 -5.82 6.81
N PHE A 267 30.50 -5.65 6.87
CA PHE A 267 29.85 -4.38 7.21
C PHE A 267 29.69 -4.15 8.73
N GLY A 268 29.95 -5.20 9.53
CA GLY A 268 29.85 -5.16 10.99
C GLY A 268 28.58 -5.82 11.53
N ALA A 269 28.20 -5.44 12.75
CA ALA A 269 27.03 -5.99 13.41
C ALA A 269 25.73 -5.59 12.70
N ILE A 270 24.68 -6.41 12.80
CA ILE A 270 23.36 -6.15 12.19
C ILE A 270 22.73 -4.85 12.72
N THR A 271 23.07 -4.44 13.94
CA THR A 271 22.62 -3.15 14.52
C THR A 271 23.07 -1.94 13.72
N GLY A 272 24.18 -2.04 12.97
CA GLY A 272 24.65 -0.99 12.07
C GLY A 272 23.88 -0.88 10.75
N TYR A 273 23.08 -1.90 10.39
CA TYR A 273 22.35 -1.92 9.13
C TYR A 273 21.41 -0.72 8.98
N ALA A 274 20.60 -0.47 10.01
CA ALA A 274 19.57 0.59 9.96
C ALA A 274 20.17 2.01 9.91
N GLY A 275 21.40 2.20 10.36
CA GLY A 275 22.10 3.50 10.29
C GLY A 275 22.94 3.71 9.04
N ALA A 276 23.06 2.70 8.18
CA ALA A 276 23.84 2.79 6.96
C ALA A 276 23.04 3.44 5.81
N PRO A 277 23.68 4.22 4.93
CA PRO A 277 23.02 4.71 3.73
C PRO A 277 22.79 3.55 2.76
N ASP A 278 21.53 3.36 2.36
CA ASP A 278 21.10 2.38 1.34
C ASP A 278 21.75 0.98 1.51
N PRO A 279 21.59 0.31 2.69
CA PRO A 279 22.35 -0.90 3.01
C PRO A 279 22.06 -2.07 2.07
N GLY A 280 20.87 -2.15 1.49
CA GLY A 280 20.54 -3.13 0.45
C GLY A 280 21.44 -2.98 -0.79
N LEU A 281 21.72 -1.74 -1.22
CA LEU A 281 22.64 -1.46 -2.32
C LEU A 281 24.06 -1.92 -2.00
N LEU A 282 24.54 -1.68 -0.77
CA LEU A 282 25.88 -2.09 -0.33
C LEU A 282 26.02 -3.62 -0.35
N VAL A 283 25.04 -4.36 0.11
CA VAL A 283 25.06 -5.83 0.06
C VAL A 283 25.03 -6.33 -1.38
N PHE A 284 24.18 -5.77 -2.25
CA PHE A 284 24.17 -6.13 -3.68
C PHE A 284 25.52 -5.83 -4.33
N GLN A 285 26.13 -4.67 -4.07
CA GLN A 285 27.46 -4.34 -4.56
C GLN A 285 28.51 -5.35 -4.11
N LYS A 286 28.51 -5.74 -2.85
CA LYS A 286 29.47 -6.71 -2.28
C LYS A 286 29.40 -8.06 -2.96
N TYR A 287 28.19 -8.58 -3.17
CA TYR A 287 27.98 -9.95 -3.64
C TYR A 287 27.75 -10.07 -5.14
N LEU A 288 27.18 -9.06 -5.81
CA LEU A 288 26.92 -9.08 -7.25
C LEU A 288 27.83 -8.13 -8.03
N GLY A 289 28.66 -7.33 -7.35
CA GLY A 289 29.54 -6.35 -7.97
C GLY A 289 28.78 -5.14 -8.53
N PRO A 290 29.45 -4.33 -9.41
CA PRO A 290 28.86 -3.11 -9.97
C PRO A 290 27.55 -3.36 -10.73
N VAL A 291 27.41 -4.50 -11.39
CA VAL A 291 26.20 -4.84 -12.14
C VAL A 291 25.00 -4.98 -11.21
N GLY A 292 25.15 -5.72 -10.10
CA GLY A 292 24.08 -5.88 -9.10
C GLY A 292 23.70 -4.55 -8.46
N PHE A 293 24.68 -3.71 -8.15
CA PHE A 293 24.49 -2.37 -7.62
C PHE A 293 23.65 -1.49 -8.57
N ILE A 294 24.05 -1.40 -9.85
CA ILE A 294 23.36 -0.59 -10.85
C ILE A 294 21.95 -1.13 -11.12
N LEU A 295 21.80 -2.45 -11.23
CA LEU A 295 20.48 -3.05 -11.43
C LEU A 295 19.55 -2.74 -10.27
N LEU A 296 20.00 -2.86 -9.01
CA LEU A 296 19.16 -2.54 -7.87
C LEU A 296 18.77 -1.06 -7.83
N ILE A 297 19.68 -0.12 -8.16
CA ILE A 297 19.36 1.32 -8.30
C ILE A 297 18.26 1.53 -9.35
N ILE A 298 18.42 0.96 -10.56
CA ILE A 298 17.46 1.12 -11.65
C ILE A 298 16.07 0.61 -11.20
N PHE A 299 16.03 -0.58 -10.58
CA PHE A 299 14.77 -1.15 -10.17
C PHE A 299 14.20 -0.51 -8.89
N THR A 300 15.02 0.06 -8.02
CA THR A 300 14.53 0.90 -6.91
C THR A 300 13.83 2.16 -7.44
N ILE A 301 14.44 2.86 -8.40
CA ILE A 301 13.81 4.02 -9.05
C ILE A 301 12.51 3.59 -9.76
N ASN A 302 12.56 2.48 -10.52
CA ASN A 302 11.35 1.94 -11.16
C ASN A 302 10.28 1.54 -10.15
N SER A 303 10.66 0.96 -9.02
CA SER A 303 9.76 0.52 -7.94
C SER A 303 8.93 1.70 -7.40
N TYR A 304 9.56 2.83 -7.11
CA TYR A 304 8.86 4.04 -6.71
C TYR A 304 7.92 4.58 -7.80
N PHE A 305 8.35 4.57 -9.07
CA PHE A 305 7.49 4.99 -10.18
C PHE A 305 6.31 4.05 -10.38
N SER A 306 6.54 2.75 -10.37
CA SER A 306 5.48 1.75 -10.55
C SER A 306 4.51 1.74 -9.37
N TYR A 307 4.98 1.96 -8.15
CA TYR A 307 4.16 2.22 -6.97
C TYR A 307 3.22 3.40 -7.20
N GLY A 308 3.76 4.56 -7.57
CA GLY A 308 2.95 5.76 -7.77
C GLY A 308 1.93 5.64 -8.90
N VAL A 309 2.29 4.96 -9.99
CA VAL A 309 1.37 4.63 -11.10
C VAL A 309 0.26 3.70 -10.62
N SER A 310 0.63 2.64 -9.89
CA SER A 310 -0.33 1.70 -9.31
C SER A 310 -1.29 2.39 -8.35
N LYS A 311 -0.76 3.23 -7.46
CA LYS A 311 -1.55 4.00 -6.50
C LYS A 311 -2.47 4.99 -7.20
N THR A 312 -2.00 5.69 -8.23
CA THR A 312 -2.84 6.60 -9.04
C THR A 312 -3.99 5.84 -9.71
N ASN A 313 -3.73 4.66 -10.27
CA ASN A 313 -4.79 3.80 -10.81
C ASN A 313 -5.83 3.44 -9.75
N ALA A 314 -5.39 3.01 -8.56
CA ALA A 314 -6.28 2.57 -7.50
C ALA A 314 -7.11 3.72 -6.91
N VAL A 315 -6.45 4.78 -6.44
CA VAL A 315 -7.09 5.90 -5.74
C VAL A 315 -8.09 6.63 -6.64
N SER A 316 -7.71 6.88 -7.88
CA SER A 316 -8.60 7.57 -8.81
C SER A 316 -9.91 6.82 -9.05
N ARG A 317 -9.88 5.49 -8.99
CA ARG A 317 -11.08 4.66 -9.15
C ARG A 317 -11.92 4.60 -7.89
N ILE A 318 -11.30 4.59 -6.71
CA ILE A 318 -12.01 4.71 -5.43
C ILE A 318 -12.75 6.05 -5.37
N TRP A 319 -12.06 7.17 -5.70
CA TRP A 319 -12.67 8.50 -5.67
C TRP A 319 -13.71 8.68 -6.78
N TYR A 320 -13.49 8.10 -7.98
CA TYR A 320 -14.50 8.03 -9.05
C TYR A 320 -15.77 7.30 -8.57
N SER A 321 -15.62 6.12 -7.95
CA SER A 321 -16.76 5.36 -7.46
C SER A 321 -17.53 6.11 -6.38
N ALA A 322 -16.82 6.71 -5.43
CA ALA A 322 -17.43 7.53 -4.38
C ALA A 322 -18.13 8.79 -4.92
N ALA A 323 -17.56 9.43 -5.95
CA ALA A 323 -18.17 10.57 -6.62
C ALA A 323 -19.41 10.17 -7.45
N ARG A 324 -19.38 8.99 -8.08
CA ARG A 324 -20.55 8.39 -8.74
C ARG A 324 -21.69 8.19 -7.74
N ASP A 325 -21.37 7.69 -6.56
CA ASP A 325 -22.33 7.48 -5.47
C ASP A 325 -22.70 8.78 -4.73
N GLN A 326 -22.06 9.92 -5.04
CA GLN A 326 -22.21 11.23 -4.39
C GLN A 326 -21.82 11.22 -2.89
N VAL A 327 -20.93 10.33 -2.49
CA VAL A 327 -20.37 10.26 -1.15
C VAL A 327 -19.09 11.08 -1.09
N ILE A 328 -19.08 12.13 -0.28
CA ILE A 328 -17.98 13.12 -0.06
C ILE A 328 -17.67 13.95 -1.32
N PHE A 329 -17.48 13.32 -2.47
CA PHE A 329 -17.03 14.00 -3.68
C PHE A 329 -18.17 14.52 -4.55
N PRO A 330 -18.02 15.72 -5.16
CA PRO A 330 -18.99 16.22 -6.12
C PRO A 330 -18.93 15.45 -7.45
N LYS A 331 -20.04 15.48 -8.21
CA LYS A 331 -20.21 14.71 -9.46
C LYS A 331 -19.10 14.91 -10.50
N PHE A 332 -18.47 16.11 -10.56
CA PHE A 332 -17.44 16.38 -11.56
C PHE A 332 -16.16 15.54 -11.34
N ILE A 333 -15.89 15.09 -10.10
CA ILE A 333 -14.79 14.17 -9.79
C ILE A 333 -15.04 12.78 -10.39
N GLY A 334 -16.31 12.38 -10.50
CA GLY A 334 -16.75 11.12 -11.14
C GLY A 334 -16.83 11.17 -12.67
N LYS A 335 -16.34 12.24 -13.33
CA LYS A 335 -16.29 12.30 -14.79
C LYS A 335 -15.09 11.54 -15.34
N LEU A 336 -15.33 10.74 -16.39
CA LEU A 336 -14.28 10.03 -17.12
C LEU A 336 -13.80 10.87 -18.31
N HIS A 337 -12.50 10.74 -18.61
CA HIS A 337 -11.94 11.33 -19.83
C HIS A 337 -12.57 10.68 -21.08
N PRO A 338 -13.08 11.45 -22.06
CA PRO A 338 -13.89 10.89 -23.17
C PRO A 338 -13.17 9.80 -23.97
N LYS A 339 -11.90 10.03 -24.31
CA LYS A 339 -11.07 9.11 -25.12
C LYS A 339 -10.47 7.96 -24.30
N ASN A 340 -9.85 8.28 -23.17
CA ASN A 340 -9.06 7.31 -22.42
C ASN A 340 -9.89 6.50 -21.40
N LYS A 341 -11.13 6.96 -21.11
CA LYS A 341 -12.04 6.39 -20.09
C LYS A 341 -11.38 6.28 -18.71
N THR A 342 -10.53 7.26 -18.38
CA THR A 342 -9.81 7.37 -17.11
C THR A 342 -10.41 8.45 -16.23
N PRO A 343 -10.45 8.31 -14.89
CA PRO A 343 -11.01 9.31 -13.97
C PRO A 343 -10.00 10.45 -13.71
N SER A 344 -9.70 11.23 -14.75
CA SER A 344 -8.63 12.25 -14.74
C SER A 344 -8.84 13.35 -13.70
N ASN A 345 -10.09 13.75 -13.42
CA ASN A 345 -10.37 14.75 -12.41
C ASN A 345 -10.05 14.25 -11.00
N ALA A 346 -10.36 12.98 -10.72
CA ALA A 346 -9.99 12.35 -9.46
C ALA A 346 -8.47 12.22 -9.32
N MET A 347 -7.75 11.86 -10.41
CA MET A 347 -6.29 11.82 -10.43
C MET A 347 -5.68 13.19 -10.10
N ALA A 348 -6.13 14.25 -10.79
CA ALA A 348 -5.59 15.59 -10.63
C ALA A 348 -5.83 16.15 -9.22
N LEU A 349 -7.05 15.98 -8.69
CA LEU A 349 -7.39 16.45 -7.35
C LEU A 349 -6.54 15.73 -6.30
N TRP A 350 -6.47 14.41 -6.37
CA TRP A 350 -5.74 13.62 -5.41
C TRP A 350 -4.23 13.89 -5.43
N LEU A 351 -3.59 13.81 -6.61
CA LEU A 351 -2.15 14.09 -6.74
C LEU A 351 -1.80 15.53 -6.37
N GLY A 352 -2.67 16.49 -6.70
CA GLY A 352 -2.47 17.87 -6.32
C GLY A 352 -2.47 18.07 -4.81
N ILE A 353 -3.43 17.49 -4.08
CA ILE A 353 -3.47 17.59 -2.61
C ILE A 353 -2.26 16.87 -2.00
N SER A 354 -1.94 15.65 -2.46
CA SER A 354 -0.78 14.91 -1.94
C SER A 354 0.52 15.66 -2.17
N PHE A 355 0.75 16.21 -3.38
CA PHE A 355 1.93 17.01 -3.69
C PHE A 355 2.07 18.25 -2.78
N VAL A 356 0.97 18.96 -2.53
CA VAL A 356 1.00 20.13 -1.62
C VAL A 356 1.37 19.72 -0.20
N LEU A 357 0.79 18.63 0.31
CA LEU A 357 1.14 18.08 1.63
C LEU A 357 2.63 17.68 1.68
N ASP A 358 3.11 16.99 0.66
CA ASP A 358 4.49 16.55 0.53
C ASP A 358 5.47 17.73 0.54
N VAL A 359 5.16 18.78 -0.23
CA VAL A 359 6.01 19.99 -0.29
C VAL A 359 6.02 20.73 1.04
N ILE A 360 4.86 20.93 1.67
CA ILE A 360 4.77 21.63 2.96
C ILE A 360 5.59 20.88 4.03
N LEU A 361 5.36 19.59 4.20
CA LEU A 361 6.08 18.82 5.22
C LEU A 361 7.55 18.62 4.86
N GLY A 362 7.86 18.46 3.57
CA GLY A 362 9.23 18.36 3.08
C GLY A 362 10.06 19.62 3.33
N LEU A 363 9.45 20.80 3.29
CA LEU A 363 10.10 22.07 3.64
C LEU A 363 10.36 22.18 5.15
N ILE A 364 9.50 21.59 6.00
CA ILE A 364 9.62 21.66 7.46
C ILE A 364 10.62 20.62 7.98
N TYR A 365 10.53 19.37 7.53
CA TYR A 365 11.26 18.23 8.09
C TYR A 365 12.33 17.64 7.16
N GLY A 366 12.43 18.16 5.93
CA GLY A 366 13.19 17.52 4.84
C GLY A 366 12.42 16.39 4.16
N PRO A 367 12.74 16.05 2.89
CA PRO A 367 11.94 15.10 2.10
C PRO A 367 11.85 13.70 2.73
N THR A 368 12.95 13.18 3.27
CA THR A 368 12.99 11.84 3.85
C THR A 368 12.13 11.74 5.12
N ASN A 369 12.31 12.65 6.09
CA ASN A 369 11.52 12.62 7.33
C ASN A 369 10.04 12.90 7.07
N ALA A 370 9.72 13.84 6.19
CA ALA A 370 8.35 14.14 5.81
C ALA A 370 7.68 12.91 5.16
N GLY A 371 8.40 12.20 4.29
CA GLY A 371 7.93 10.95 3.69
C GLY A 371 7.61 9.89 4.75
N LEU A 372 8.49 9.70 5.73
CA LEU A 372 8.29 8.73 6.82
C LEU A 372 7.12 9.12 7.74
N ILE A 373 6.98 10.40 8.10
CA ILE A 373 5.85 10.92 8.90
C ILE A 373 4.53 10.61 8.18
N LEU A 374 4.42 10.92 6.90
CA LEU A 374 3.22 10.67 6.11
C LEU A 374 2.97 9.16 5.90
N LEU A 375 4.02 8.37 5.74
CA LEU A 375 3.91 6.92 5.62
C LEU A 375 3.37 6.29 6.92
N THR A 376 3.72 6.83 8.08
CA THR A 376 3.14 6.42 9.37
C THR A 376 1.62 6.65 9.41
N MET A 377 1.13 7.79 8.92
CA MET A 377 -0.31 8.04 8.77
C MET A 377 -0.95 7.04 7.81
N ALA A 378 -0.30 6.77 6.67
CA ALA A 378 -0.80 5.81 5.69
C ALA A 378 -0.94 4.40 6.28
N GLY A 379 0.05 3.97 7.08
CA GLY A 379 0.04 2.68 7.76
C GLY A 379 -1.15 2.52 8.74
N ILE A 380 -1.42 3.52 9.57
CA ILE A 380 -2.57 3.48 10.50
C ILE A 380 -3.88 3.52 9.72
N ALA A 381 -3.97 4.36 8.70
CA ALA A 381 -5.18 4.50 7.90
C ALA A 381 -5.53 3.22 7.11
N ILE A 382 -4.52 2.52 6.52
CA ILE A 382 -4.77 1.26 5.80
C ILE A 382 -5.21 0.15 6.75
N ILE A 383 -4.65 0.09 7.96
CA ILE A 383 -5.11 -0.86 8.98
C ILE A 383 -6.59 -0.60 9.29
N ALA A 384 -6.98 0.66 9.47
CA ALA A 384 -8.38 1.02 9.70
C ALA A 384 -9.29 0.64 8.52
N VAL A 385 -8.84 0.81 7.27
CA VAL A 385 -9.57 0.34 6.07
C VAL A 385 -9.82 -1.16 6.14
N HIS A 386 -8.80 -1.96 6.47
CA HIS A 386 -8.95 -3.41 6.63
C HIS A 386 -9.90 -3.76 7.77
N MET A 387 -9.83 -3.08 8.93
CA MET A 387 -10.72 -3.33 10.06
C MET A 387 -12.19 -3.05 9.71
N VAL A 388 -12.47 -1.93 9.02
CA VAL A 388 -13.82 -1.58 8.57
C VAL A 388 -14.32 -2.59 7.54
N ALA A 389 -13.49 -3.01 6.59
CA ALA A 389 -13.85 -4.00 5.58
C ALA A 389 -14.07 -5.40 6.18
N ASN A 390 -13.25 -5.81 7.16
CA ASN A 390 -13.41 -7.06 7.89
C ASN A 390 -14.75 -7.10 8.64
N THR A 391 -15.08 -5.99 9.33
CA THR A 391 -16.41 -5.81 9.96
C THR A 391 -17.52 -5.90 8.90
N GLY A 392 -17.32 -5.27 7.75
CA GLY A 392 -18.21 -5.34 6.60
C GLY A 392 -18.43 -6.79 6.12
N LEU A 393 -17.35 -7.59 5.97
CA LEU A 393 -17.47 -8.99 5.56
C LEU A 393 -18.30 -9.82 6.55
N THR A 394 -18.06 -9.64 7.84
CA THR A 394 -18.82 -10.31 8.90
C THR A 394 -20.32 -9.96 8.81
N LEU A 395 -20.65 -8.67 8.68
CA LEU A 395 -22.02 -8.19 8.54
C LEU A 395 -22.67 -8.65 7.23
N PHE A 396 -21.96 -8.63 6.12
CA PHE A 396 -22.43 -9.13 4.83
C PHE A 396 -22.73 -10.64 4.91
N SER A 397 -21.84 -11.39 5.52
CA SER A 397 -22.06 -12.82 5.73
C SER A 397 -23.30 -13.09 6.58
N TYR A 398 -23.48 -12.37 7.69
CA TYR A 398 -24.65 -12.51 8.56
C TYR A 398 -25.96 -12.14 7.84
N ASN A 399 -25.99 -11.02 7.13
CA ASN A 399 -27.19 -10.46 6.52
C ASN A 399 -27.59 -11.18 5.22
N VAL A 400 -26.59 -11.66 4.41
CA VAL A 400 -26.80 -12.15 3.06
C VAL A 400 -26.37 -13.61 2.92
N LEU A 401 -25.08 -13.94 3.18
CA LEU A 401 -24.54 -15.26 2.84
C LEU A 401 -25.14 -16.38 3.67
N ARG A 402 -25.41 -16.10 4.96
CA ARG A 402 -26.06 -17.08 5.85
C ARG A 402 -27.42 -17.51 5.35
N LYS A 403 -28.22 -16.57 4.82
CA LYS A 403 -29.54 -16.86 4.26
C LYS A 403 -29.46 -17.68 2.95
N GLN A 404 -28.34 -17.60 2.25
CA GLN A 404 -28.07 -18.35 1.02
C GLN A 404 -27.34 -19.68 1.27
N GLY A 405 -27.07 -20.06 2.53
CA GLY A 405 -26.30 -21.25 2.86
C GLY A 405 -24.82 -21.20 2.44
N LYS A 406 -24.27 -19.99 2.17
CA LYS A 406 -22.91 -19.77 1.68
C LYS A 406 -21.94 -19.22 2.74
N SER A 407 -22.41 -19.08 3.98
CA SER A 407 -21.61 -18.56 5.09
C SER A 407 -20.61 -19.60 5.59
N SER A 408 -19.38 -19.18 5.88
CA SER A 408 -18.33 -19.98 6.51
C SER A 408 -17.92 -19.35 7.82
N ILE A 409 -17.93 -20.11 8.92
CA ILE A 409 -17.53 -19.61 10.24
C ILE A 409 -16.07 -19.17 10.22
N LEU A 410 -15.20 -19.96 9.62
CA LEU A 410 -13.76 -19.65 9.55
C LEU A 410 -13.48 -18.39 8.72
N LEU A 411 -14.00 -18.33 7.48
CA LEU A 411 -13.64 -17.27 6.52
C LEU A 411 -14.37 -15.94 6.76
N HIS A 412 -15.60 -15.98 7.33
CA HIS A 412 -16.43 -14.79 7.42
C HIS A 412 -16.58 -14.23 8.83
N TYR A 413 -16.15 -15.00 9.85
CA TYR A 413 -16.24 -14.54 11.25
C TYR A 413 -14.88 -14.64 11.95
N ILE A 414 -14.25 -15.83 12.02
CA ILE A 414 -12.99 -16.01 12.76
C ILE A 414 -11.87 -15.21 12.10
N ALA A 415 -11.59 -15.44 10.81
CA ALA A 415 -10.49 -14.79 10.12
C ALA A 415 -10.58 -13.25 10.14
N PRO A 416 -11.71 -12.61 9.75
CA PRO A 416 -11.80 -11.15 9.79
C PRO A 416 -11.77 -10.57 11.22
N SER A 417 -12.32 -11.28 12.23
CA SER A 417 -12.22 -10.84 13.61
C SER A 417 -10.79 -10.91 14.14
N THR A 418 -10.08 -12.02 13.89
CA THR A 418 -8.67 -12.16 14.26
C THR A 418 -7.81 -11.08 13.56
N ALA A 419 -8.05 -10.86 12.26
CA ALA A 419 -7.36 -9.82 11.49
C ALA A 419 -7.62 -8.40 12.04
N THR A 420 -8.84 -8.13 12.52
CA THR A 420 -9.20 -6.85 13.16
C THR A 420 -8.50 -6.69 14.51
N ILE A 421 -8.46 -7.74 15.34
CA ILE A 421 -7.76 -7.71 16.64
C ILE A 421 -6.27 -7.46 16.45
N ILE A 422 -5.63 -8.13 15.47
CA ILE A 422 -4.23 -7.88 15.12
C ILE A 422 -4.03 -6.43 14.72
N GLY A 423 -4.93 -5.86 13.91
CA GLY A 423 -4.87 -4.44 13.53
C GLY A 423 -4.94 -3.49 14.73
N LEU A 424 -5.81 -3.77 15.71
CA LEU A 424 -5.89 -3.00 16.96
C LEU A 424 -4.61 -3.08 17.77
N VAL A 425 -4.01 -4.27 17.89
CA VAL A 425 -2.73 -4.45 18.59
C VAL A 425 -1.63 -3.64 17.90
N ILE A 426 -1.58 -3.66 16.57
CA ILE A 426 -0.58 -2.90 15.81
C ILE A 426 -0.73 -1.40 16.06
N ILE A 427 -1.95 -0.85 16.02
CA ILE A 427 -2.20 0.58 16.29
C ILE A 427 -1.79 0.93 17.73
N TYR A 428 -2.12 0.07 18.70
CA TYR A 428 -1.74 0.25 20.09
C TYR A 428 -0.22 0.28 20.29
N GLU A 429 0.50 -0.71 19.74
CA GLU A 429 1.96 -0.79 19.83
C GLU A 429 2.64 0.40 19.14
N THR A 430 2.13 0.84 17.98
CA THR A 430 2.63 2.03 17.30
C THR A 430 2.48 3.27 18.18
N LEU A 431 1.31 3.50 18.79
CA LEU A 431 1.07 4.64 19.66
C LEU A 431 1.95 4.56 20.94
N ALA A 432 2.03 3.40 21.57
CA ALA A 432 2.83 3.20 22.78
C ALA A 432 4.33 3.43 22.52
N SER A 433 4.82 2.98 21.36
CA SER A 433 6.19 3.21 20.93
C SER A 433 6.49 4.71 20.73
N GLU A 434 5.64 5.42 19.97
CA GLU A 434 5.87 6.85 19.70
C GLU A 434 5.78 7.70 20.97
N ILE A 435 4.92 7.34 21.91
CA ILE A 435 4.87 7.95 23.24
C ILE A 435 6.21 7.71 23.97
N SER A 436 6.71 6.47 23.99
CA SER A 436 7.97 6.12 24.65
C SER A 436 9.16 6.83 24.03
N VAL A 437 9.25 6.89 22.71
CA VAL A 437 10.31 7.59 21.98
C VAL A 437 10.30 9.08 22.28
N TYR A 438 9.14 9.72 22.24
CA TYR A 438 9.03 11.15 22.54
C TYR A 438 9.43 11.48 23.98
N TYR A 439 9.03 10.68 24.98
CA TYR A 439 9.42 10.92 26.37
C TYR A 439 10.88 10.64 26.66
N SER A 440 11.53 9.75 25.91
CA SER A 440 12.97 9.47 26.05
C SER A 440 13.85 10.48 25.35
N ASP A 441 13.39 11.05 24.23
CA ASP A 441 14.09 12.05 23.40
C ASP A 441 13.09 13.06 22.81
N PRO A 442 12.75 14.15 23.57
CA PRO A 442 11.72 15.11 23.17
C PRO A 442 12.20 16.09 22.09
N THR A 443 12.45 15.61 20.89
CA THR A 443 12.76 16.42 19.71
C THR A 443 11.51 16.86 18.98
N SER A 444 11.63 17.91 18.14
CA SER A 444 10.55 18.34 17.27
C SER A 444 10.14 17.27 16.25
N LEU A 445 11.07 16.42 15.82
CA LEU A 445 10.82 15.31 14.91
C LEU A 445 10.03 14.19 15.60
N ASN A 446 10.43 13.79 16.81
CA ASN A 446 9.72 12.76 17.59
C ASN A 446 8.32 13.25 17.99
N LEU A 447 8.15 14.56 18.27
CA LEU A 447 6.83 15.16 18.46
C LEU A 447 5.98 15.05 17.19
N ALA A 448 6.56 15.27 16.00
CA ALA A 448 5.82 15.15 14.74
C ALA A 448 5.32 13.73 14.48
N TYR A 449 6.14 12.70 14.79
CA TYR A 449 5.70 11.30 14.70
C TYR A 449 4.57 10.99 15.69
N LEU A 450 4.67 11.41 16.94
CA LEU A 450 3.60 11.22 17.94
C LEU A 450 2.31 11.93 17.51
N VAL A 451 2.42 13.18 17.05
CA VAL A 451 1.24 13.97 16.59
C VAL A 451 0.57 13.32 15.40
N ILE A 452 1.33 12.81 14.41
CA ILE A 452 0.73 12.18 13.23
C ILE A 452 0.03 10.87 13.58
N VAL A 453 0.55 10.09 14.53
CA VAL A 453 -0.11 8.86 15.02
C VAL A 453 -1.44 9.21 15.68
N ILE A 454 -1.46 10.16 16.62
CA ILE A 454 -2.67 10.62 17.29
C ILE A 454 -3.66 11.19 16.28
N PHE A 455 -3.19 12.05 15.36
CA PHE A 455 -4.04 12.63 14.30
C PHE A 455 -4.66 11.54 13.42
N SER A 456 -3.91 10.52 13.04
CA SER A 456 -4.40 9.43 12.20
C SER A 456 -5.52 8.63 12.87
N ILE A 457 -5.36 8.34 14.16
CA ILE A 457 -6.39 7.67 14.97
C ILE A 457 -7.64 8.54 15.07
N LEU A 458 -7.49 9.83 15.37
CA LEU A 458 -8.61 10.77 15.46
C LEU A 458 -9.27 11.01 14.09
N TRP A 459 -8.50 11.03 13.00
CA TRP A 459 -9.03 11.11 11.65
C TRP A 459 -10.01 9.97 11.35
N VAL A 460 -9.67 8.75 11.71
CA VAL A 460 -10.54 7.59 11.51
C VAL A 460 -11.72 7.61 12.49
N ILE A 461 -11.47 7.80 13.79
CA ILE A 461 -12.50 7.72 14.81
C ILE A 461 -13.47 8.91 14.68
N ILE A 462 -12.97 10.14 14.71
CA ILE A 462 -13.84 11.34 14.70
C ILE A 462 -14.28 11.64 13.26
N GLY A 463 -13.36 11.71 12.32
CA GLY A 463 -13.67 12.02 10.93
C GLY A 463 -14.54 10.95 10.28
N GLY A 464 -14.15 9.69 10.43
CA GLY A 464 -14.86 8.55 9.84
C GLY A 464 -16.24 8.34 10.44
N THR A 465 -16.36 8.26 11.78
CA THR A 465 -17.67 8.07 12.45
C THR A 465 -18.55 9.32 12.33
N GLY A 466 -17.98 10.52 12.36
CA GLY A 466 -18.71 11.76 12.12
C GLY A 466 -19.32 11.81 10.72
N MET A 467 -18.55 11.41 9.70
CA MET A 467 -19.05 11.34 8.34
C MET A 467 -20.11 10.25 8.18
N MET A 468 -19.90 9.09 8.79
CA MET A 468 -20.92 8.03 8.84
C MET A 468 -22.23 8.54 9.45
N ALA A 469 -22.18 9.20 10.61
CA ALA A 469 -23.36 9.77 11.28
C ALA A 469 -24.03 10.86 10.41
N TYR A 470 -23.25 11.72 9.78
CA TYR A 470 -23.78 12.75 8.88
C TYR A 470 -24.59 12.14 7.73
N TYR A 471 -24.06 11.11 7.05
CA TYR A 471 -24.77 10.49 5.94
C TYR A 471 -26.02 9.72 6.42
N LEU A 472 -25.95 9.03 7.54
CA LEU A 472 -27.11 8.31 8.10
C LEU A 472 -28.26 9.27 8.52
N ILE A 473 -27.91 10.45 9.05
CA ILE A 473 -28.92 11.39 9.58
C ILE A 473 -29.38 12.37 8.50
N LYS A 474 -28.45 12.95 7.71
CA LYS A 474 -28.77 14.04 6.79
C LYS A 474 -28.94 13.59 5.33
N LYS A 475 -28.33 12.47 4.94
CA LYS A 475 -28.36 11.97 3.54
C LYS A 475 -28.56 10.45 3.46
N PRO A 476 -29.56 9.85 4.16
CA PRO A 476 -29.72 8.41 4.22
C PRO A 476 -29.89 7.77 2.83
N HIS A 477 -30.62 8.43 1.92
CA HIS A 477 -30.84 7.95 0.55
C HIS A 477 -29.53 7.83 -0.29
N ILE A 478 -28.50 8.63 0.04
CA ILE A 478 -27.18 8.51 -0.59
C ILE A 478 -26.42 7.34 0.03
N ALA A 479 -26.43 7.23 1.36
CA ALA A 479 -25.79 6.13 2.06
C ALA A 479 -26.32 4.76 1.60
N GLU A 480 -27.65 4.59 1.49
CA GLU A 480 -28.28 3.35 1.02
C GLU A 480 -27.88 2.95 -0.39
N LYS A 481 -27.61 3.91 -1.28
CA LYS A 481 -27.16 3.67 -2.65
C LYS A 481 -25.64 3.49 -2.78
N ALA A 482 -24.87 3.86 -1.75
CA ALA A 482 -23.43 3.77 -1.78
C ALA A 482 -22.97 2.31 -1.98
N GLY A 483 -22.04 2.10 -2.90
CA GLY A 483 -21.47 0.78 -3.22
C GLY A 483 -22.46 -0.23 -3.82
N THR A 484 -23.67 0.18 -4.22
CA THR A 484 -24.66 -0.74 -4.82
C THR A 484 -24.42 -1.02 -6.30
N PHE A 485 -23.64 -0.20 -6.99
CA PHE A 485 -23.27 -0.44 -8.38
C PHE A 485 -22.51 -1.77 -8.51
N ASP A 486 -22.87 -2.57 -9.51
CA ASP A 486 -22.19 -3.83 -9.86
C ASP A 486 -22.10 -3.88 -11.40
N ALA A 487 -20.89 -4.07 -11.92
CA ALA A 487 -20.61 -4.05 -13.35
C ALA A 487 -20.85 -5.40 -14.06
N ASP A 488 -21.11 -6.50 -13.30
CA ASP A 488 -21.37 -7.86 -13.82
C ASP A 488 -22.81 -8.32 -13.62
#